data_5adefb8cb570e63d47594f7668ef08c4
#
_entry.id   5adefb8cb570e63d47594f7668ef08c4
#
_cell.length_a   1.000
_cell.length_b   1.000
_cell.length_c   1.000
_cell.angle_alpha   90.00
_cell.angle_beta   90.00
_cell.angle_gamma   90.00
#
_symmetry.space_group_name_H-M   'P 1'
#
loop_
_entity.id
_entity.type
_entity.pdbx_description
1 polymer ?
#
loop_
_entity_poly.entity_id
_entity_poly.type
_entity_poly.pdbx_seq_one_letter_code
_entity_poly.pdbx_strand_id
1 'polypeptide(L)'
;MERNDRRTRWFHAAVYLTVLVLLATGWWLIAGNEGTPSPLATLFGTPDTTLHRGVGWALAVLVLIGVVLGRKGVRTFVVESLRWRPGDARWLARWPRAVFTGRFAHHDGHFDPGQRLLNVVMVVGLAVLVGTGLGLVLLHGGPVFAVLDRVHRWATYVVTPLIAGHVLVASGVLPGYRGVWRSMHLGGRLDPEVARRLWPAWAERENRDRPPD
;
A
#
# COMPACT_ATOMS: atom_id res chain seq x y z
N MET A 1 7.42 13.71 16.47
CA MET A 1 6.71 14.30 15.33
C MET A 1 5.59 13.35 14.90
N GLU A 2 4.35 13.83 14.77
CA GLU A 2 3.23 13.00 14.29
C GLU A 2 3.21 13.00 12.76
N ARG A 3 3.33 11.82 12.16
CA ARG A 3 3.38 11.65 10.69
C ARG A 3 2.04 11.26 10.11
N ASN A 4 1.33 10.40 10.83
CA ASN A 4 0.04 9.88 10.39
C ASN A 4 -0.97 9.96 11.54
N ASP A 5 -2.09 10.60 11.30
CA ASP A 5 -3.17 10.72 12.25
C ASP A 5 -3.87 9.36 12.51
N ARG A 6 -4.69 9.31 13.53
CA ARG A 6 -5.40 8.09 13.93
C ARG A 6 -6.31 7.56 12.82
N ARG A 7 -6.97 8.44 12.06
CA ARG A 7 -7.90 8.05 10.98
C ARG A 7 -7.16 7.38 9.84
N THR A 8 -6.08 7.99 9.38
CA THR A 8 -5.20 7.44 8.34
C THR A 8 -4.67 6.05 8.71
N ARG A 9 -4.24 5.87 9.95
CA ARG A 9 -3.71 4.57 10.44
C ARG A 9 -4.77 3.48 10.46
N TRP A 10 -5.96 3.75 10.97
CA TRP A 10 -7.05 2.78 10.98
C TRP A 10 -7.56 2.44 9.59
N PHE A 11 -7.65 3.45 8.70
CA PHE A 11 -8.00 3.24 7.31
C PHE A 11 -6.97 2.34 6.61
N HIS A 12 -5.68 2.64 6.78
CA HIS A 12 -4.61 1.81 6.24
C HIS A 12 -4.64 0.39 6.82
N ALA A 13 -4.92 0.24 8.12
CA ALA A 13 -5.05 -1.07 8.74
C ALA A 13 -6.20 -1.88 8.14
N ALA A 14 -7.36 -1.28 7.95
CA ALA A 14 -8.49 -1.93 7.29
C ALA A 14 -8.17 -2.34 5.86
N VAL A 15 -7.50 -1.47 5.08
CA VAL A 15 -7.08 -1.77 3.70
C VAL A 15 -6.09 -2.93 3.68
N TYR A 16 -5.00 -2.89 4.47
CA TYR A 16 -4.01 -3.97 4.37
C TYR A 16 -4.55 -5.31 4.87
N LEU A 17 -5.44 -5.34 5.89
CA LEU A 17 -6.06 -6.58 6.35
C LEU A 17 -6.94 -7.20 5.25
N THR A 18 -7.77 -6.41 4.60
CA THR A 18 -8.58 -6.90 3.47
C THR A 18 -7.71 -7.38 2.32
N VAL A 19 -6.65 -6.65 1.97
CA VAL A 19 -5.71 -7.04 0.90
C VAL A 19 -4.97 -8.34 1.25
N LEU A 20 -4.53 -8.54 2.49
CA LEU A 20 -3.88 -9.78 2.91
C LEU A 20 -4.81 -10.98 2.82
N VAL A 21 -6.08 -10.84 3.22
CA VAL A 21 -7.09 -11.91 3.06
C VAL A 21 -7.33 -12.20 1.58
N LEU A 22 -7.44 -11.16 0.74
CA LEU A 22 -7.61 -11.31 -0.70
C LEU A 22 -6.42 -12.00 -1.37
N LEU A 23 -5.18 -11.67 -0.97
CA LEU A 23 -4.00 -12.35 -1.47
C LEU A 23 -3.96 -13.81 -1.02
N ALA A 24 -4.25 -14.10 0.24
CA ALA A 24 -4.24 -15.45 0.76
C ALA A 24 -5.26 -16.35 0.04
N THR A 25 -6.52 -15.89 -0.08
CA THR A 25 -7.58 -16.62 -0.77
C THR A 25 -7.34 -16.68 -2.29
N GLY A 26 -6.87 -15.57 -2.89
CA GLY A 26 -6.57 -15.51 -4.32
C GLY A 26 -5.44 -16.47 -4.73
N TRP A 27 -4.35 -16.52 -3.97
CA TRP A 27 -3.26 -17.46 -4.22
C TRP A 27 -3.70 -18.91 -4.01
N TRP A 28 -4.58 -19.18 -3.03
CA TRP A 28 -5.16 -20.51 -2.83
C TRP A 28 -5.93 -20.99 -4.05
N LEU A 29 -6.76 -20.10 -4.63
CA LEU A 29 -7.52 -20.39 -5.85
C LEU A 29 -6.60 -20.54 -7.08
N ILE A 30 -5.59 -19.65 -7.25
CA ILE A 30 -4.62 -19.73 -8.35
C ILE A 30 -3.82 -21.04 -8.31
N ALA A 31 -3.52 -21.57 -7.12
CA ALA A 31 -2.81 -22.83 -6.95
C ALA A 31 -3.65 -24.08 -7.31
N GLY A 32 -4.91 -23.89 -7.74
CA GLY A 32 -5.78 -24.98 -8.16
C GLY A 32 -6.42 -25.77 -7.01
N ASN A 33 -6.49 -25.17 -5.81
CA ASN A 33 -7.10 -25.79 -4.63
C ASN A 33 -8.62 -25.54 -4.54
N GLU A 34 -9.30 -25.37 -5.67
CA GLU A 34 -10.74 -24.98 -5.70
C GLU A 34 -11.66 -25.97 -4.98
N GLY A 35 -11.31 -27.25 -4.93
CA GLY A 35 -12.06 -28.29 -4.23
C GLY A 35 -11.68 -28.50 -2.76
N THR A 36 -10.64 -27.82 -2.26
CA THR A 36 -10.13 -27.98 -0.90
C THR A 36 -10.22 -26.66 -0.16
N PRO A 37 -10.95 -26.57 0.96
CA PRO A 37 -11.06 -25.30 1.70
C PRO A 37 -9.70 -24.87 2.27
N SER A 38 -9.38 -23.59 2.12
CA SER A 38 -8.21 -23.00 2.79
C SER A 38 -8.41 -22.97 4.31
N PRO A 39 -7.33 -22.77 5.09
CA PRO A 39 -7.46 -22.50 6.53
C PRO A 39 -8.39 -21.34 6.85
N LEU A 40 -8.43 -20.29 6.00
CA LEU A 40 -9.35 -19.17 6.15
C LEU A 40 -10.79 -19.58 5.86
N ALA A 41 -11.03 -20.31 4.77
CA ALA A 41 -12.35 -20.83 4.44
C ALA A 41 -12.90 -21.71 5.57
N THR A 42 -12.06 -22.57 6.13
CA THR A 42 -12.41 -23.43 7.27
C THR A 42 -12.72 -22.60 8.51
N LEU A 43 -11.90 -21.58 8.83
CA LEU A 43 -12.11 -20.69 9.97
C LEU A 43 -13.43 -19.93 9.89
N PHE A 44 -13.77 -19.41 8.70
CA PHE A 44 -15.00 -18.64 8.48
C PHE A 44 -16.21 -19.48 8.09
N GLY A 45 -16.07 -20.79 7.90
CA GLY A 45 -17.14 -21.68 7.47
C GLY A 45 -17.71 -21.33 6.10
N THR A 46 -16.89 -20.74 5.21
CA THR A 46 -17.33 -20.15 3.93
C THR A 46 -16.37 -20.55 2.81
N PRO A 47 -16.84 -20.97 1.63
CA PRO A 47 -15.97 -21.31 0.49
C PRO A 47 -15.03 -20.16 0.10
N ASP A 48 -13.79 -20.48 -0.29
CA ASP A 48 -12.77 -19.50 -0.66
C ASP A 48 -13.22 -18.49 -1.72
N THR A 49 -13.96 -18.94 -2.72
CA THR A 49 -14.53 -18.07 -3.77
C THR A 49 -15.52 -17.07 -3.22
N THR A 50 -16.38 -17.48 -2.28
CA THR A 50 -17.35 -16.61 -1.61
C THR A 50 -16.65 -15.63 -0.69
N LEU A 51 -15.68 -16.11 0.10
CA LEU A 51 -14.86 -15.27 0.98
C LEU A 51 -14.09 -14.22 0.17
N HIS A 52 -13.41 -14.64 -0.90
CA HIS A 52 -12.65 -13.74 -1.78
C HIS A 52 -13.54 -12.65 -2.38
N ARG A 53 -14.70 -13.02 -2.93
CA ARG A 53 -15.67 -12.07 -3.49
C ARG A 53 -16.21 -11.10 -2.43
N GLY A 54 -16.60 -11.61 -1.26
CA GLY A 54 -17.14 -10.79 -0.17
C GLY A 54 -16.12 -9.76 0.34
N VAL A 55 -14.87 -10.20 0.57
CA VAL A 55 -13.78 -9.31 0.98
C VAL A 55 -13.39 -8.33 -0.14
N GLY A 56 -13.49 -8.75 -1.41
CA GLY A 56 -13.29 -7.87 -2.57
C GLY A 56 -14.30 -6.72 -2.61
N TRP A 57 -15.58 -7.01 -2.36
CA TRP A 57 -16.61 -5.97 -2.22
C TRP A 57 -16.35 -5.07 -1.02
N ALA A 58 -15.95 -5.63 0.12
CA ALA A 58 -15.59 -4.84 1.30
C ALA A 58 -14.44 -3.88 1.01
N LEU A 59 -13.40 -4.33 0.28
CA LEU A 59 -12.29 -3.46 -0.14
C LEU A 59 -12.79 -2.35 -1.07
N ALA A 60 -13.63 -2.65 -2.07
CA ALA A 60 -14.15 -1.65 -3.00
C ALA A 60 -14.95 -0.55 -2.26
N VAL A 61 -15.83 -0.95 -1.34
CA VAL A 61 -16.60 -0.02 -0.50
C VAL A 61 -15.68 0.81 0.41
N LEU A 62 -14.70 0.16 1.05
CA LEU A 62 -13.73 0.82 1.93
C LEU A 62 -12.94 1.89 1.18
N VAL A 63 -12.45 1.59 -0.03
CA VAL A 63 -11.73 2.54 -0.88
C VAL A 63 -12.64 3.70 -1.29
N LEU A 64 -13.89 3.42 -1.68
CA LEU A 64 -14.87 4.45 -2.02
C LEU A 64 -15.12 5.41 -0.85
N ILE A 65 -15.34 4.87 0.34
CA ILE A 65 -15.52 5.66 1.58
C ILE A 65 -14.26 6.50 1.83
N GLY A 66 -13.06 5.91 1.72
CA GLY A 66 -11.79 6.62 1.90
C GLY A 66 -11.61 7.78 0.92
N VAL A 67 -11.98 7.58 -0.35
CA VAL A 67 -11.93 8.65 -1.38
C VAL A 67 -12.93 9.76 -1.08
N VAL A 68 -14.16 9.41 -0.71
CA VAL A 68 -15.24 10.39 -0.47
C VAL A 68 -14.97 11.20 0.80
N LEU A 69 -14.63 10.54 1.91
CA LEU A 69 -14.40 11.22 3.19
C LEU A 69 -13.00 11.84 3.30
N GLY A 70 -12.01 11.25 2.63
CA GLY A 70 -10.61 11.67 2.67
C GLY A 70 -10.16 12.61 1.54
N ARG A 71 -11.07 13.30 0.84
CA ARG A 71 -10.79 14.07 -0.39
C ARG A 71 -9.53 14.94 -0.35
N LYS A 72 -9.29 15.66 0.76
CA LYS A 72 -8.09 16.51 0.92
C LYS A 72 -6.82 15.65 0.95
N GLY A 73 -6.81 14.58 1.76
CA GLY A 73 -5.69 13.66 1.86
C GLY A 73 -5.44 12.92 0.54
N VAL A 74 -6.49 12.46 -0.13
CA VAL A 74 -6.41 11.81 -1.45
C VAL A 74 -5.81 12.77 -2.49
N ARG A 75 -6.26 14.03 -2.53
CA ARG A 75 -5.69 15.03 -3.45
C ARG A 75 -4.20 15.23 -3.19
N THR A 76 -3.79 15.42 -1.93
CA THR A 76 -2.38 15.57 -1.55
C THR A 76 -1.59 14.33 -1.94
N PHE A 77 -2.12 13.13 -1.65
CA PHE A 77 -1.50 11.86 -2.00
C PHE A 77 -1.28 11.73 -3.52
N VAL A 78 -2.30 12.01 -4.32
CA VAL A 78 -2.22 11.92 -5.79
C VAL A 78 -1.23 12.94 -6.34
N VAL A 79 -1.37 14.22 -5.96
CA VAL A 79 -0.49 15.30 -6.46
C VAL A 79 0.96 15.04 -6.09
N GLU A 80 1.25 14.66 -4.84
CA GLU A 80 2.62 14.40 -4.42
C GLU A 80 3.18 13.10 -5.02
N SER A 81 2.38 12.07 -5.21
CA SER A 81 2.84 10.79 -5.79
C SER A 81 3.16 10.91 -7.29
N LEU A 82 2.40 11.72 -8.02
CA LEU A 82 2.62 11.94 -9.46
C LEU A 82 3.69 12.99 -9.77
N ARG A 83 4.19 13.70 -8.76
CA ARG A 83 5.12 14.79 -8.96
C ARG A 83 6.56 14.28 -9.09
N TRP A 84 7.10 14.32 -10.31
CA TRP A 84 8.51 14.06 -10.55
C TRP A 84 9.34 15.34 -10.35
N ARG A 85 10.49 15.23 -9.67
CA ARG A 85 11.36 16.36 -9.32
C ARG A 85 12.78 16.15 -9.83
N PRO A 86 13.54 17.23 -10.12
CA PRO A 86 14.97 17.13 -10.38
C PRO A 86 15.67 16.41 -9.21
N GLY A 87 16.48 15.40 -9.51
CA GLY A 87 17.18 14.61 -8.50
C GLY A 87 16.53 13.28 -8.11
N ASP A 88 15.25 13.04 -8.45
CA ASP A 88 14.55 11.80 -8.12
C ASP A 88 15.22 10.56 -8.72
N ALA A 89 15.64 10.62 -9.98
CA ALA A 89 16.37 9.53 -10.62
C ALA A 89 17.69 9.20 -9.88
N ARG A 90 18.43 10.23 -9.44
CA ARG A 90 19.65 10.06 -8.65
C ARG A 90 19.37 9.47 -7.28
N TRP A 91 18.29 9.89 -6.65
CA TRP A 91 17.84 9.34 -5.37
C TRP A 91 17.54 7.84 -5.51
N LEU A 92 16.74 7.45 -6.52
CA LEU A 92 16.40 6.06 -6.81
C LEU A 92 17.63 5.21 -7.10
N ALA A 93 18.59 5.72 -7.90
CA ALA A 93 19.82 5.00 -8.20
C ALA A 93 20.70 4.75 -6.96
N ARG A 94 20.62 5.61 -5.95
CA ARG A 94 21.36 5.48 -4.68
C ARG A 94 20.62 4.69 -3.61
N TRP A 95 19.30 4.49 -3.79
CA TRP A 95 18.43 3.85 -2.82
C TRP A 95 18.91 2.48 -2.34
N PRO A 96 19.37 1.55 -3.21
CA PRO A 96 19.81 0.23 -2.74
C PRO A 96 20.93 0.30 -1.70
N ARG A 97 21.87 1.24 -1.85
CA ARG A 97 22.92 1.47 -0.86
C ARG A 97 22.39 2.19 0.39
N ALA A 98 21.51 3.17 0.21
CA ALA A 98 20.94 3.96 1.29
C ALA A 98 20.11 3.11 2.27
N VAL A 99 19.41 2.09 1.76
CA VAL A 99 18.64 1.13 2.56
C VAL A 99 19.48 0.47 3.66
N PHE A 100 20.73 0.14 3.37
CA PHE A 100 21.63 -0.52 4.32
C PHE A 100 22.48 0.46 5.13
N THR A 101 22.79 1.63 4.57
CA THR A 101 23.67 2.61 5.24
C THR A 101 22.92 3.68 6.02
N GLY A 102 21.61 3.84 5.77
CA GLY A 102 20.80 4.93 6.32
C GLY A 102 21.11 6.32 5.75
N ARG A 103 21.96 6.41 4.71
CA ARG A 103 22.38 7.68 4.09
C ARG A 103 21.58 7.95 2.84
N PHE A 104 20.35 8.45 3.00
CA PHE A 104 19.50 8.84 1.89
C PHE A 104 19.93 10.19 1.31
N ALA A 105 19.79 10.35 -0.01
CA ALA A 105 19.95 11.65 -0.65
C ALA A 105 18.78 12.58 -0.22
N HIS A 106 19.06 13.88 -0.17
CA HIS A 106 18.04 14.88 0.15
C HIS A 106 16.93 14.90 -0.90
N HIS A 107 15.70 15.13 -0.45
CA HIS A 107 14.53 15.35 -1.29
C HIS A 107 13.55 16.33 -0.62
N ASP A 108 12.86 17.15 -1.42
CA ASP A 108 11.95 18.20 -0.92
C ASP A 108 10.48 17.76 -0.84
N GLY A 109 10.18 16.50 -1.23
CA GLY A 109 8.83 15.96 -1.29
C GLY A 109 8.21 15.71 0.09
N HIS A 110 6.88 15.66 0.12
CA HIS A 110 6.15 15.07 1.24
C HIS A 110 6.45 13.57 1.35
N PHE A 111 6.55 12.90 0.20
CA PHE A 111 7.02 11.53 0.06
C PHE A 111 8.40 11.50 -0.58
N ASP A 112 9.25 10.55 -0.18
CA ASP A 112 10.49 10.29 -0.90
C ASP A 112 10.23 9.70 -2.30
N PRO A 113 11.20 9.77 -3.23
CA PRO A 113 11.00 9.30 -4.60
C PRO A 113 10.60 7.84 -4.72
N GLY A 114 11.13 6.96 -3.86
CA GLY A 114 10.77 5.54 -3.82
C GLY A 114 9.32 5.34 -3.37
N GLN A 115 8.90 6.05 -2.33
CA GLN A 115 7.54 6.03 -1.84
C GLN A 115 6.55 6.55 -2.89
N ARG A 116 6.89 7.63 -3.63
CA ARG A 116 6.05 8.16 -4.72
C ARG A 116 5.84 7.13 -5.83
N LEU A 117 6.91 6.51 -6.29
CA LEU A 117 6.84 5.46 -7.31
C LEU A 117 5.99 4.28 -6.84
N LEU A 118 6.25 3.80 -5.62
CA LEU A 118 5.49 2.70 -5.02
C LEU A 118 4.01 3.04 -4.87
N ASN A 119 3.68 4.25 -4.41
CA ASN A 119 2.28 4.71 -4.28
C ASN A 119 1.53 4.60 -5.61
N VAL A 120 2.15 5.09 -6.71
CA VAL A 120 1.52 5.03 -8.04
C VAL A 120 1.30 3.58 -8.49
N VAL A 121 2.34 2.76 -8.42
CA VAL A 121 2.26 1.37 -8.90
C VAL A 121 1.29 0.54 -8.06
N MET A 122 1.27 0.75 -6.73
CA MET A 122 0.32 0.08 -5.83
C MET A 122 -1.13 0.48 -6.10
N VAL A 123 -1.39 1.79 -6.25
CA VAL A 123 -2.76 2.27 -6.53
C VAL A 123 -3.25 1.76 -7.88
N VAL A 124 -2.42 1.83 -8.92
CA VAL A 124 -2.78 1.30 -10.24
C VAL A 124 -3.00 -0.21 -10.18
N GLY A 125 -2.10 -0.96 -9.56
CA GLY A 125 -2.23 -2.41 -9.40
C GLY A 125 -3.50 -2.81 -8.65
N LEU A 126 -3.79 -2.16 -7.52
CA LEU A 126 -5.00 -2.41 -6.75
C LEU A 126 -6.27 -1.99 -7.51
N ALA A 127 -6.24 -0.87 -8.25
CA ALA A 127 -7.36 -0.46 -9.08
C ALA A 127 -7.66 -1.47 -10.20
N VAL A 128 -6.62 -2.03 -10.82
CA VAL A 128 -6.77 -3.11 -11.81
C VAL A 128 -7.36 -4.36 -11.16
N LEU A 129 -6.86 -4.77 -9.99
CA LEU A 129 -7.39 -5.93 -9.26
C LEU A 129 -8.85 -5.74 -8.86
N VAL A 130 -9.20 -4.59 -8.29
CA VAL A 130 -10.61 -4.29 -7.91
C VAL A 130 -11.49 -4.23 -9.15
N GLY A 131 -11.09 -3.50 -10.19
CA GLY A 131 -11.89 -3.36 -11.41
C GLY A 131 -12.12 -4.68 -12.13
N THR A 132 -11.08 -5.48 -12.30
CA THR A 132 -11.20 -6.82 -12.91
C THR A 132 -11.98 -7.78 -12.03
N GLY A 133 -11.76 -7.76 -10.70
CA GLY A 133 -12.51 -8.58 -9.75
C GLY A 133 -14.02 -8.27 -9.78
N LEU A 134 -14.41 -7.01 -9.79
CA LEU A 134 -15.80 -6.60 -9.94
C LEU A 134 -16.37 -7.07 -11.28
N GLY A 135 -15.61 -6.92 -12.38
CA GLY A 135 -16.01 -7.42 -13.70
C GLY A 135 -16.25 -8.94 -13.71
N LEU A 136 -15.38 -9.72 -13.04
CA LEU A 136 -15.53 -11.17 -12.92
C LEU A 136 -16.77 -11.58 -12.10
N VAL A 137 -17.18 -10.78 -11.13
CA VAL A 137 -18.42 -11.03 -10.36
C VAL A 137 -19.66 -10.74 -11.19
N LEU A 138 -19.63 -9.70 -12.05
CA LEU A 138 -20.76 -9.26 -12.86
C LEU A 138 -20.92 -10.11 -14.12
N LEU A 139 -19.84 -10.65 -14.68
CA LEU A 139 -19.83 -11.45 -15.90
C LEU A 139 -19.71 -12.94 -15.55
N HIS A 140 -20.56 -13.77 -16.13
CA HIS A 140 -20.62 -15.20 -15.82
C HIS A 140 -19.93 -16.10 -16.87
N GLY A 141 -19.22 -15.48 -17.84
CA GLY A 141 -18.51 -16.20 -18.90
C GLY A 141 -18.31 -15.36 -20.17
N GLY A 142 -17.81 -16.01 -21.22
CA GLY A 142 -17.55 -15.37 -22.50
C GLY A 142 -16.14 -14.77 -22.65
N PRO A 143 -15.83 -14.19 -23.82
CA PRO A 143 -14.48 -13.72 -24.12
C PRO A 143 -13.98 -12.64 -23.18
N VAL A 144 -14.86 -11.70 -22.77
CA VAL A 144 -14.52 -10.62 -21.85
C VAL A 144 -14.17 -11.17 -20.46
N PHE A 145 -14.96 -12.13 -19.95
CA PHE A 145 -14.65 -12.81 -18.68
C PHE A 145 -13.25 -13.45 -18.73
N ALA A 146 -12.91 -14.16 -19.81
CA ALA A 146 -11.60 -14.79 -19.94
C ALA A 146 -10.44 -13.80 -19.97
N VAL A 147 -10.65 -12.61 -20.57
CA VAL A 147 -9.65 -11.53 -20.55
C VAL A 147 -9.51 -10.97 -19.13
N LEU A 148 -10.61 -10.66 -18.44
CA LEU A 148 -10.58 -10.13 -17.07
C LEU A 148 -9.94 -11.11 -16.10
N ASP A 149 -10.22 -12.41 -16.19
CA ASP A 149 -9.58 -13.44 -15.38
C ASP A 149 -8.06 -13.44 -15.56
N ARG A 150 -7.61 -13.43 -16.82
CA ARG A 150 -6.19 -13.38 -17.14
C ARG A 150 -5.52 -12.12 -16.59
N VAL A 151 -6.14 -10.95 -16.79
CA VAL A 151 -5.60 -9.68 -16.28
C VAL A 151 -5.56 -9.69 -14.74
N HIS A 152 -6.61 -10.20 -14.08
CA HIS A 152 -6.67 -10.29 -12.62
C HIS A 152 -5.54 -11.17 -12.06
N ARG A 153 -5.31 -12.34 -12.63
CA ARG A 153 -4.21 -13.25 -12.24
C ARG A 153 -2.84 -12.60 -12.46
N TRP A 154 -2.60 -12.01 -13.63
CA TRP A 154 -1.33 -11.32 -13.90
C TRP A 154 -1.10 -10.13 -12.98
N ALA A 155 -2.14 -9.34 -12.71
CA ALA A 155 -2.06 -8.26 -11.74
C ALA A 155 -1.71 -8.78 -10.33
N THR A 156 -2.24 -9.94 -9.92
CA THR A 156 -1.90 -10.59 -8.65
C THR A 156 -0.42 -10.96 -8.59
N TYR A 157 0.14 -11.54 -9.66
CA TYR A 157 1.58 -11.87 -9.73
C TYR A 157 2.48 -10.63 -9.61
N VAL A 158 2.05 -9.51 -10.16
CA VAL A 158 2.81 -8.24 -10.10
C VAL A 158 2.64 -7.55 -8.74
N VAL A 159 1.41 -7.46 -8.23
CA VAL A 159 1.12 -6.73 -6.98
C VAL A 159 1.66 -7.45 -5.74
N THR A 160 1.68 -8.78 -5.73
CA THR A 160 2.19 -9.57 -4.58
C THR A 160 3.64 -9.18 -4.20
N PRO A 161 4.64 -9.22 -5.09
CA PRO A 161 6.01 -8.83 -4.73
C PRO A 161 6.13 -7.35 -4.38
N LEU A 162 5.30 -6.46 -4.94
CA LEU A 162 5.27 -5.05 -4.56
C LEU A 162 4.78 -4.88 -3.11
N ILE A 163 3.74 -5.60 -2.72
CA ILE A 163 3.24 -5.60 -1.33
C ILE A 163 4.31 -6.18 -0.40
N ALA A 164 4.95 -7.27 -0.77
CA ALA A 164 6.03 -7.87 0.03
C ALA A 164 7.20 -6.88 0.22
N GLY A 165 7.61 -6.20 -0.84
CA GLY A 165 8.63 -5.15 -0.78
C GLY A 165 8.20 -3.95 0.08
N HIS A 166 6.94 -3.52 -0.04
CA HIS A 166 6.38 -2.48 0.82
C HIS A 166 6.42 -2.88 2.30
N VAL A 167 5.97 -4.08 2.62
CA VAL A 167 5.98 -4.59 4.00
C VAL A 167 7.42 -4.67 4.53
N LEU A 168 8.36 -5.18 3.73
CA LEU A 168 9.78 -5.26 4.11
C LEU A 168 10.36 -3.89 4.47
N VAL A 169 10.10 -2.86 3.66
CA VAL A 169 10.56 -1.48 3.92
C VAL A 169 9.83 -0.89 5.13
N ALA A 170 8.49 -1.00 5.15
CA ALA A 170 7.65 -0.39 6.18
C ALA A 170 7.80 -1.06 7.57
N SER A 171 8.20 -2.32 7.63
CA SER A 171 8.50 -3.01 8.89
C SER A 171 9.70 -2.43 9.65
N GLY A 172 10.59 -1.70 8.96
CA GLY A 172 11.80 -1.15 9.56
C GLY A 172 12.88 -2.20 9.85
N VAL A 173 12.78 -3.41 9.28
CA VAL A 173 13.82 -4.44 9.35
C VAL A 173 15.10 -3.97 8.66
N LEU A 174 14.95 -3.24 7.56
CA LEU A 174 16.08 -2.69 6.83
C LEU A 174 16.73 -1.55 7.62
N PRO A 175 18.09 -1.53 7.77
CA PRO A 175 18.78 -0.57 8.65
C PRO A 175 18.43 0.89 8.39
N GLY A 176 18.31 1.30 7.12
CA GLY A 176 17.96 2.66 6.72
C GLY A 176 16.54 3.07 7.13
N TYR A 177 15.64 2.13 7.31
CA TYR A 177 14.23 2.36 7.66
C TYR A 177 13.88 2.00 9.11
N ARG A 178 14.89 1.73 9.96
CA ARG A 178 14.64 1.42 11.38
C ARG A 178 13.79 2.49 12.04
N GLY A 179 12.73 2.04 12.72
CA GLY A 179 11.80 2.90 13.45
C GLY A 179 10.64 3.46 12.61
N VAL A 180 10.63 3.29 11.27
CA VAL A 180 9.59 3.83 10.40
C VAL A 180 8.20 3.25 10.69
N TRP A 181 8.11 1.98 11.07
CA TRP A 181 6.87 1.27 11.36
C TRP A 181 6.02 1.92 12.46
N ARG A 182 6.66 2.67 13.38
CA ARG A 182 5.98 3.39 14.46
C ARG A 182 5.00 4.44 13.93
N SER A 183 5.29 5.02 12.75
CA SER A 183 4.42 6.02 12.12
C SER A 183 3.04 5.49 11.74
N MET A 184 2.91 4.18 11.51
CA MET A 184 1.63 3.55 11.18
C MET A 184 1.04 2.72 12.33
N HIS A 185 1.88 2.02 13.11
CA HIS A 185 1.41 1.01 14.05
C HIS A 185 1.50 1.45 15.52
N LEU A 186 2.39 2.40 15.88
CA LEU A 186 2.56 2.89 17.25
C LEU A 186 2.35 4.39 17.38
N GLY A 187 1.11 4.80 17.52
CA GLY A 187 0.75 6.19 17.87
C GLY A 187 0.91 7.22 16.75
N GLY A 188 1.36 6.84 15.55
CA GLY A 188 1.54 7.76 14.43
C GLY A 188 2.78 8.65 14.51
N ARG A 189 3.59 8.48 15.56
CA ARG A 189 4.73 9.33 15.86
C ARG A 189 6.04 8.70 15.41
N LEU A 190 6.94 9.56 14.94
CA LEU A 190 8.32 9.21 14.58
C LEU A 190 9.29 9.90 15.52
N ASP A 191 10.41 9.23 15.76
CA ASP A 191 11.58 9.85 16.33
C ASP A 191 12.09 10.97 15.40
N PRO A 192 12.51 12.15 15.94
CA PRO A 192 13.00 13.25 15.13
C PRO A 192 14.21 12.88 14.24
N GLU A 193 15.06 11.97 14.67
CA GLU A 193 16.20 11.51 13.86
C GLU A 193 15.73 10.68 12.67
N VAL A 194 14.76 9.77 12.88
CA VAL A 194 14.14 8.98 11.80
C VAL A 194 13.42 9.90 10.81
N ALA A 195 12.70 10.91 11.32
CA ALA A 195 12.01 11.89 10.51
C ALA A 195 12.97 12.70 9.62
N ARG A 196 14.06 13.25 10.19
CA ARG A 196 15.09 13.98 9.44
C ARG A 196 15.82 13.10 8.43
N ARG A 197 16.08 11.85 8.77
CA ARG A 197 16.74 10.89 7.87
C ARG A 197 15.90 10.55 6.64
N LEU A 198 14.61 10.30 6.81
CA LEU A 198 13.74 9.82 5.75
C LEU A 198 12.99 10.93 5.02
N TRP A 199 12.59 12.00 5.73
CA TRP A 199 11.80 13.11 5.19
C TRP A 199 12.32 14.46 5.70
N PRO A 200 13.54 14.87 5.30
CA PRO A 200 14.21 16.06 5.85
C PRO A 200 13.38 17.34 5.71
N ALA A 201 12.87 17.62 4.51
CA ALA A 201 12.09 18.82 4.27
C ALA A 201 10.73 18.84 5.01
N TRP A 202 10.12 17.67 5.24
CA TRP A 202 8.93 17.57 6.09
C TRP A 202 9.28 17.82 7.56
N ALA A 203 10.35 17.21 8.05
CA ALA A 203 10.79 17.38 9.43
C ALA A 203 11.15 18.82 9.77
N GLU A 204 11.75 19.56 8.83
CA GLU A 204 12.07 20.98 8.98
C GLU A 204 10.81 21.84 9.04
N ARG A 205 9.79 21.58 8.20
CA ARG A 205 8.51 22.30 8.25
C ARG A 205 7.81 22.08 9.58
N GLU A 206 7.68 20.82 9.99
CA GLU A 206 7.03 20.44 11.25
C GLU A 206 7.70 21.07 12.48
N ASN A 207 9.03 21.24 12.43
CA ASN A 207 9.78 21.89 13.51
C ASN A 207 9.59 23.42 13.53
N ARG A 208 9.38 24.05 12.36
CA ARG A 208 9.09 25.50 12.29
C ARG A 208 7.68 25.84 12.76
N ASP A 209 6.72 24.96 12.48
CA ASP A 209 5.31 25.18 12.80
C ASP A 209 4.97 24.81 14.26
N ARG A 210 5.95 24.28 15.02
CA ARG A 210 5.78 23.98 16.44
C ARG A 210 5.89 25.28 17.24
N PRO A 211 4.88 25.63 18.07
CA PRO A 211 4.99 26.76 18.98
C PRO A 211 6.21 26.60 19.90
N PRO A 212 6.90 27.68 20.26
CA PRO A 212 7.95 27.63 21.27
C PRO A 212 7.36 27.14 22.59
N ASP A 213 8.07 26.23 23.25
CA ASP A 213 7.71 25.70 24.59
C ASP A 213 7.68 26.79 25.66
#